data_dd5f20e1080f2c834a0c71d5106ac5c6
#
_entry.id   dd5f20e1080f2c834a0c71d5106ac5c6
#
_cell.length_a   1.000
_cell.length_b   1.000
_cell.length_c   1.000
_cell.angle_alpha   90.00
_cell.angle_beta   90.00
_cell.angle_gamma   90.00
#
_symmetry.space_group_name_H-M   'P 1'
#
loop_
_entity.id
_entity.type
_entity.pdbx_description
1 polymer ?
#
loop_
_entity_poly.entity_id
_entity_poly.type
_entity_poly.pdbx_seq_one_letter_code
_entity_poly.pdbx_strand_id
1 'polypeptide(L)'
;MNKKTQKNKKNHKDDKSLKSITQANRKAIAFVISSIIAGVGIIIFLFYYFFYSDLKKAKDNDEELYFAILFIDENNIPYGAYFGIISSLHNRIGIIGLPKNIGLWKNKNDKNIPLNKLYETGGRDEVFKAIEITTGKKISYKIAVDNNQISDIIDLIGGVRMYIEEAINIDNLSFDVGERFFQGDKAVSYLNYLTIKGYEEIETLYRLEDLIINAMIGIIQNPELKSIMLSKDIKNAITSRIKSNLRPPDIKILFNILANCNERTLIVESIDASMDERGILTPILEGSAFIKQINDLTLYVGLKTQKSEIENEDISLIVLNATGIGGLADRISIRMRYRGFKAGEYGNFSKNNLSESAVIIRNGQIEKGFMVGRECRINRIYAKTDRRLLNNAVLILGNDYYEITR
;
A
#
# COMPACT_ATOMS: atom_id res chain seq x y z
N MET A 1 -2.81 -68.07 -67.44
CA MET A 1 -2.04 -67.56 -66.27
C MET A 1 -2.35 -66.10 -65.87
N ASN A 2 -3.59 -65.68 -65.78
CA ASN A 2 -3.92 -64.22 -65.54
C ASN A 2 -5.08 -63.90 -64.61
N LYS A 3 -5.69 -64.86 -63.91
CA LYS A 3 -6.79 -64.57 -62.93
C LYS A 3 -6.33 -64.49 -61.47
N LYS A 4 -5.19 -65.10 -61.09
CA LYS A 4 -4.69 -65.10 -59.70
C LYS A 4 -4.00 -63.77 -59.32
N THR A 5 -3.38 -63.08 -60.31
CA THR A 5 -2.62 -61.83 -60.06
C THR A 5 -3.56 -60.60 -59.89
N GLN A 6 -4.76 -60.60 -60.46
CA GLN A 6 -5.72 -59.50 -60.27
C GLN A 6 -6.45 -59.58 -58.95
N LYS A 7 -6.70 -60.77 -58.41
CA LYS A 7 -7.36 -60.96 -57.14
C LYS A 7 -6.53 -60.49 -55.92
N ASN A 8 -5.18 -60.73 -56.02
CA ASN A 8 -4.25 -60.29 -54.98
C ASN A 8 -3.99 -58.77 -55.00
N LYS A 9 -4.07 -58.08 -56.16
CA LYS A 9 -3.96 -56.62 -56.20
C LYS A 9 -5.20 -55.90 -55.67
N LYS A 10 -6.40 -56.51 -55.83
CA LYS A 10 -7.64 -55.95 -55.33
C LYS A 10 -7.76 -56.03 -53.78
N ASN A 11 -7.40 -57.19 -53.23
CA ASN A 11 -7.36 -57.39 -51.77
C ASN A 11 -6.32 -56.51 -51.07
N HIS A 12 -5.17 -56.19 -51.72
CA HIS A 12 -4.13 -55.34 -51.16
C HIS A 12 -4.51 -53.84 -51.21
N LYS A 13 -5.34 -53.45 -52.22
CA LYS A 13 -5.91 -52.06 -52.29
C LYS A 13 -7.01 -51.83 -51.26
N ASP A 14 -7.87 -52.80 -51.01
CA ASP A 14 -8.93 -52.76 -50.06
C ASP A 14 -8.38 -52.78 -48.62
N ASP A 15 -7.32 -53.50 -48.32
CA ASP A 15 -6.66 -53.54 -47.00
C ASP A 15 -5.91 -52.22 -46.69
N LYS A 16 -5.33 -51.57 -47.72
CA LYS A 16 -4.72 -50.22 -47.57
C LYS A 16 -5.78 -49.14 -47.35
N SER A 17 -6.95 -49.23 -48.00
CA SER A 17 -8.04 -48.28 -47.83
C SER A 17 -8.70 -48.43 -46.45
N LEU A 18 -8.89 -49.64 -45.97
CA LEU A 18 -9.39 -49.92 -44.63
C LEU A 18 -8.43 -49.45 -43.52
N LYS A 19 -7.11 -49.63 -43.71
CA LYS A 19 -6.11 -49.12 -42.76
C LYS A 19 -6.04 -47.60 -42.75
N SER A 20 -6.22 -46.92 -43.88
CA SER A 20 -6.25 -45.46 -43.95
C SER A 20 -7.51 -44.86 -43.30
N ILE A 21 -8.66 -45.51 -43.48
CA ILE A 21 -9.94 -45.10 -42.85
C ILE A 21 -9.87 -45.28 -41.32
N THR A 22 -9.31 -46.41 -40.85
CA THR A 22 -9.12 -46.66 -39.41
C THR A 22 -8.12 -45.70 -38.79
N GLN A 23 -7.07 -45.33 -39.52
CA GLN A 23 -6.09 -44.33 -39.05
C GLN A 23 -6.66 -42.91 -39.03
N ALA A 24 -7.48 -42.54 -40.04
CA ALA A 24 -8.19 -41.26 -40.06
C ALA A 24 -9.20 -41.15 -38.91
N ASN A 25 -9.98 -42.23 -38.67
CA ASN A 25 -10.92 -42.28 -37.53
C ASN A 25 -10.23 -42.19 -36.16
N ARG A 26 -9.07 -42.85 -35.98
CA ARG A 26 -8.26 -42.74 -34.78
C ARG A 26 -7.75 -41.32 -34.53
N LYS A 27 -7.30 -40.63 -35.61
CA LYS A 27 -6.89 -39.21 -35.49
C LYS A 27 -8.06 -38.29 -35.16
N ALA A 28 -9.21 -38.50 -35.77
CA ALA A 28 -10.43 -37.75 -35.48
C ALA A 28 -10.88 -37.95 -34.01
N ILE A 29 -10.89 -39.20 -33.53
CA ILE A 29 -11.21 -39.50 -32.13
C ILE A 29 -10.20 -38.89 -31.17
N ALA A 30 -8.88 -38.97 -31.47
CA ALA A 30 -7.85 -38.35 -30.68
C ALA A 30 -8.01 -36.81 -30.62
N PHE A 31 -8.38 -36.17 -31.73
CA PHE A 31 -8.65 -34.75 -31.81
C PHE A 31 -9.86 -34.35 -30.95
N VAL A 32 -10.96 -35.12 -31.03
CA VAL A 32 -12.15 -34.89 -30.20
C VAL A 32 -11.82 -35.05 -28.71
N ILE A 33 -11.11 -36.08 -28.32
CA ILE A 33 -10.69 -36.30 -26.92
C ILE A 33 -9.80 -35.15 -26.43
N SER A 34 -8.82 -34.74 -27.22
CA SER A 34 -7.94 -33.61 -26.84
C SER A 34 -8.68 -32.30 -26.72
N SER A 35 -9.70 -32.05 -27.56
CA SER A 35 -10.57 -30.86 -27.49
C SER A 35 -11.45 -30.87 -26.23
N ILE A 36 -11.96 -32.03 -25.85
CA ILE A 36 -12.73 -32.19 -24.60
C ILE A 36 -11.84 -31.96 -23.38
N ILE A 37 -10.63 -32.53 -23.37
CA ILE A 37 -9.67 -32.32 -22.26
C ILE A 37 -9.30 -30.84 -22.17
N ALA A 38 -9.02 -30.17 -23.28
CA ALA A 38 -8.75 -28.74 -23.32
C ALA A 38 -9.94 -27.92 -22.80
N GLY A 39 -11.17 -28.25 -23.22
CA GLY A 39 -12.39 -27.61 -22.75
C GLY A 39 -12.62 -27.77 -21.24
N VAL A 40 -12.43 -28.99 -20.72
CA VAL A 40 -12.50 -29.25 -19.28
C VAL A 40 -11.40 -28.50 -18.53
N GLY A 41 -10.17 -28.47 -19.06
CA GLY A 41 -9.06 -27.69 -18.50
C GLY A 41 -9.39 -26.18 -18.42
N ILE A 42 -9.99 -25.62 -19.47
CA ILE A 42 -10.44 -24.22 -19.49
C ILE A 42 -11.53 -23.98 -18.43
N ILE A 43 -12.52 -24.86 -18.30
CA ILE A 43 -13.59 -24.75 -17.30
C ILE A 43 -13.02 -24.79 -15.89
N ILE A 44 -12.08 -25.71 -15.60
CA ILE A 44 -11.42 -25.80 -14.30
C ILE A 44 -10.61 -24.55 -14.03
N PHE A 45 -9.86 -24.05 -15.03
CA PHE A 45 -9.10 -22.80 -14.92
C PHE A 45 -10.01 -21.59 -14.62
N LEU A 46 -11.13 -21.45 -15.36
CA LEU A 46 -12.10 -20.38 -15.14
C LEU A 46 -12.74 -20.49 -13.76
N PHE A 47 -13.12 -21.70 -13.35
CA PHE A 47 -13.66 -21.93 -12.02
C PHE A 47 -12.65 -21.52 -10.94
N TYR A 48 -11.40 -21.97 -11.05
CA TYR A 48 -10.32 -21.59 -10.14
C TYR A 48 -10.11 -20.07 -10.14
N TYR A 49 -10.04 -19.44 -11.31
CA TYR A 49 -9.80 -18.00 -11.45
C TYR A 49 -10.90 -17.16 -10.80
N PHE A 50 -12.17 -17.54 -10.96
CA PHE A 50 -13.31 -16.75 -10.49
C PHE A 50 -13.76 -17.08 -9.06
N PHE A 51 -13.49 -18.26 -8.55
CA PHE A 51 -14.03 -18.73 -7.27
C PHE A 51 -12.99 -18.99 -6.18
N TYR A 52 -11.74 -19.23 -6.55
CA TYR A 52 -10.70 -19.43 -5.54
C TYR A 52 -10.14 -18.09 -5.05
N SER A 53 -9.99 -17.94 -3.73
CA SER A 53 -9.45 -16.75 -3.07
C SER A 53 -8.44 -17.16 -2.02
N ASP A 54 -7.22 -16.61 -2.12
CA ASP A 54 -6.18 -16.79 -1.10
C ASP A 54 -6.54 -16.05 0.19
N LEU A 55 -7.14 -14.84 0.09
CA LEU A 55 -7.62 -14.09 1.25
C LEU A 55 -8.74 -14.81 2.01
N LYS A 56 -9.65 -15.50 1.28
CA LYS A 56 -10.69 -16.30 1.93
C LYS A 56 -10.09 -17.47 2.65
N LYS A 57 -9.17 -18.21 2.01
CA LYS A 57 -8.48 -19.35 2.60
C LYS A 57 -7.69 -18.93 3.85
N ALA A 58 -6.94 -17.84 3.77
CA ALA A 58 -6.20 -17.29 4.89
C ALA A 58 -7.11 -16.90 6.05
N LYS A 59 -8.29 -16.30 5.75
CA LYS A 59 -9.32 -16.00 6.75
C LYS A 59 -9.82 -17.25 7.47
N ASP A 60 -10.10 -18.32 6.70
CA ASP A 60 -10.64 -19.56 7.24
C ASP A 60 -9.59 -20.31 8.10
N ASN A 61 -8.30 -20.11 7.83
CA ASN A 61 -7.17 -20.71 8.54
C ASN A 61 -6.56 -19.85 9.66
N ASP A 62 -7.01 -18.61 9.85
CA ASP A 62 -6.40 -17.59 10.73
C ASP A 62 -4.92 -17.34 10.38
N GLU A 63 -4.65 -17.14 9.07
CA GLU A 63 -3.33 -16.90 8.52
C GLU A 63 -3.22 -15.48 7.96
N GLU A 64 -2.03 -14.88 8.04
CA GLU A 64 -1.69 -13.62 7.37
C GLU A 64 -1.15 -13.88 5.96
N LEU A 65 -1.41 -12.96 5.06
CA LEU A 65 -0.80 -12.93 3.73
C LEU A 65 0.12 -11.73 3.56
N TYR A 66 1.16 -11.93 2.76
CA TYR A 66 2.14 -10.90 2.45
C TYR A 66 1.92 -10.37 1.04
N PHE A 67 2.08 -9.06 0.87
CA PHE A 67 1.99 -8.39 -0.42
C PHE A 67 3.12 -7.39 -0.61
N ALA A 68 3.37 -7.00 -1.85
CA ALA A 68 4.26 -5.89 -2.15
C ALA A 68 3.64 -4.97 -3.20
N ILE A 69 3.84 -3.66 -3.02
CA ILE A 69 3.43 -2.63 -3.97
C ILE A 69 4.68 -1.89 -4.41
N LEU A 70 4.93 -1.84 -5.72
CA LEU A 70 6.01 -1.07 -6.33
C LEU A 70 5.42 0.20 -6.97
N PHE A 71 5.97 1.34 -6.62
CA PHE A 71 5.57 2.65 -7.17
C PHE A 71 6.64 3.15 -8.13
N ILE A 72 6.20 3.59 -9.32
CA ILE A 72 7.05 3.90 -10.46
C ILE A 72 6.68 5.28 -11.00
N ASP A 73 7.68 6.12 -11.30
CA ASP A 73 7.47 7.43 -11.90
C ASP A 73 7.20 7.37 -13.41
N GLU A 74 6.97 8.53 -14.02
CA GLU A 74 6.75 8.67 -15.46
C GLU A 74 7.96 8.28 -16.31
N ASN A 75 9.17 8.32 -15.74
CA ASN A 75 10.42 7.93 -16.41
C ASN A 75 10.72 6.44 -16.25
N ASN A 76 9.76 5.67 -15.71
CA ASN A 76 9.91 4.25 -15.39
C ASN A 76 11.01 3.99 -14.34
N ILE A 77 11.18 4.92 -13.40
CA ILE A 77 12.10 4.81 -12.25
C ILE A 77 11.27 4.53 -10.99
N PRO A 78 11.63 3.54 -10.16
CA PRO A 78 10.88 3.31 -8.94
C PRO A 78 11.10 4.43 -7.91
N TYR A 79 10.02 4.94 -7.33
CA TYR A 79 10.05 5.76 -6.12
C TYR A 79 10.48 4.96 -4.90
N GLY A 80 10.03 3.72 -4.84
CA GLY A 80 10.20 2.77 -3.76
C GLY A 80 9.15 1.68 -3.84
N ALA A 81 9.10 0.86 -2.79
CA ALA A 81 8.10 -0.17 -2.65
C ALA A 81 7.52 -0.17 -1.24
N TYR A 82 6.38 -0.83 -1.05
CA TYR A 82 5.90 -1.22 0.26
C TYR A 82 5.85 -2.74 0.35
N PHE A 83 6.39 -3.28 1.43
CA PHE A 83 6.13 -4.64 1.86
C PHE A 83 5.00 -4.61 2.86
N GLY A 84 3.99 -5.45 2.68
CA GLY A 84 2.80 -5.42 3.49
C GLY A 84 2.35 -6.76 3.99
N ILE A 85 1.59 -6.74 5.07
CA ILE A 85 0.98 -7.86 5.76
C ILE A 85 -0.51 -7.56 5.89
N ILE A 86 -1.35 -8.54 5.60
CA ILE A 86 -2.79 -8.41 5.69
C ILE A 86 -3.41 -9.62 6.42
N SER A 87 -4.25 -9.35 7.40
CA SER A 87 -5.16 -10.34 7.98
C SER A 87 -6.58 -10.06 7.54
N SER A 88 -7.14 -10.99 6.76
CA SER A 88 -8.53 -10.89 6.31
C SER A 88 -9.53 -11.26 7.41
N LEU A 89 -9.11 -11.98 8.43
CA LEU A 89 -9.93 -12.31 9.59
C LEU A 89 -10.11 -11.09 10.50
N HIS A 90 -9.03 -10.35 10.76
CA HIS A 90 -9.01 -9.23 11.69
C HIS A 90 -9.21 -7.86 11.02
N ASN A 91 -9.30 -7.83 9.68
CA ASN A 91 -9.37 -6.61 8.85
C ASN A 91 -8.22 -5.64 9.17
N ARG A 92 -7.00 -6.15 9.31
CA ARG A 92 -5.81 -5.36 9.63
C ARG A 92 -4.81 -5.40 8.50
N ILE A 93 -4.11 -4.28 8.33
CA ILE A 93 -3.06 -4.11 7.34
C ILE A 93 -1.88 -3.42 8.02
N GLY A 94 -0.69 -3.99 7.82
CA GLY A 94 0.58 -3.37 8.17
C GLY A 94 1.43 -3.21 6.93
N ILE A 95 2.06 -2.07 6.73
CA ILE A 95 2.97 -1.82 5.60
C ILE A 95 4.29 -1.20 6.08
N ILE A 96 5.39 -1.63 5.46
CA ILE A 96 6.75 -1.10 5.68
C ILE A 96 7.23 -0.48 4.37
N GLY A 97 7.58 0.80 4.39
CA GLY A 97 8.12 1.53 3.26
C GLY A 97 9.57 1.15 2.98
N LEU A 98 9.88 0.87 1.72
CA LEU A 98 11.19 0.49 1.17
C LEU A 98 11.64 1.57 0.17
N PRO A 99 12.55 2.48 0.53
CA PRO A 99 13.06 3.53 -0.38
C PRO A 99 13.75 2.93 -1.60
N LYS A 100 13.88 3.70 -2.69
CA LYS A 100 14.49 3.22 -3.95
C LYS A 100 15.96 2.81 -3.83
N ASN A 101 16.68 3.35 -2.85
CA ASN A 101 18.08 3.02 -2.57
C ASN A 101 18.24 1.95 -1.47
N ILE A 102 17.19 1.28 -1.02
CA ILE A 102 17.29 0.18 -0.08
C ILE A 102 18.00 -1.01 -0.70
N GLY A 103 19.00 -1.54 0.01
CA GLY A 103 19.73 -2.73 -0.38
C GLY A 103 18.93 -3.99 -0.12
N LEU A 104 18.53 -4.69 -1.18
CA LEU A 104 17.80 -5.95 -1.13
C LEU A 104 18.71 -7.11 -1.53
N TRP A 105 18.31 -8.32 -1.24
CA TRP A 105 19.06 -9.53 -1.56
C TRP A 105 18.53 -10.17 -2.85
N LYS A 106 19.36 -10.23 -3.87
CA LYS A 106 19.06 -10.98 -5.09
C LYS A 106 19.17 -12.50 -4.86
N ASN A 107 20.18 -12.90 -4.06
CA ASN A 107 20.43 -14.28 -3.62
C ASN A 107 21.31 -14.25 -2.36
N LYS A 108 21.77 -15.42 -1.89
CA LYS A 108 22.62 -15.52 -0.67
C LYS A 108 23.96 -14.79 -0.81
N ASN A 109 24.49 -14.68 -2.04
CA ASN A 109 25.81 -14.08 -2.32
C ASN A 109 25.70 -12.59 -2.69
N ASP A 110 24.66 -12.22 -3.44
CA ASP A 110 24.42 -10.86 -3.93
C ASP A 110 23.43 -10.15 -3.00
N LYS A 111 23.96 -9.53 -1.98
CA LYS A 111 23.22 -8.79 -0.95
C LYS A 111 23.39 -7.29 -1.14
N ASN A 112 22.45 -6.52 -0.60
CA ASN A 112 22.47 -5.06 -0.58
C ASN A 112 22.60 -4.43 -1.98
N ILE A 113 21.85 -4.98 -2.95
CA ILE A 113 21.69 -4.38 -4.26
C ILE A 113 20.54 -3.36 -4.16
N PRO A 114 20.75 -2.08 -4.50
CA PRO A 114 19.68 -1.08 -4.45
C PRO A 114 18.44 -1.49 -5.25
N LEU A 115 17.25 -1.23 -4.70
CA LEU A 115 15.98 -1.57 -5.33
C LEU A 115 15.88 -1.03 -6.77
N ASN A 116 16.30 0.22 -7.01
CA ASN A 116 16.31 0.82 -8.35
C ASN A 116 17.22 0.04 -9.31
N LYS A 117 18.37 -0.46 -8.86
CA LYS A 117 19.28 -1.27 -9.69
C LYS A 117 18.73 -2.66 -9.99
N LEU A 118 18.02 -3.27 -9.06
CA LEU A 118 17.28 -4.51 -9.33
C LEU A 118 16.21 -4.29 -10.38
N TYR A 119 15.50 -3.17 -10.30
CA TYR A 119 14.50 -2.80 -11.30
C TYR A 119 15.09 -2.55 -12.68
N GLU A 120 16.20 -1.83 -12.79
CA GLU A 120 16.91 -1.59 -14.07
C GLU A 120 17.34 -2.91 -14.76
N THR A 121 17.73 -3.91 -13.98
CA THR A 121 18.28 -5.17 -14.52
C THR A 121 17.25 -6.24 -14.80
N GLY A 122 16.16 -6.30 -14.05
CA GLY A 122 15.17 -7.37 -14.13
C GLY A 122 13.72 -6.93 -13.98
N GLY A 123 13.50 -5.62 -13.97
CA GLY A 123 12.15 -5.03 -13.85
C GLY A 123 11.50 -5.34 -12.50
N ARG A 124 10.17 -5.20 -12.47
CA ARG A 124 9.37 -5.38 -11.26
C ARG A 124 9.48 -6.78 -10.64
N ASP A 125 9.59 -7.81 -11.47
CA ASP A 125 9.59 -9.20 -11.00
C ASP A 125 10.87 -9.52 -10.20
N GLU A 126 12.02 -8.93 -10.60
CA GLU A 126 13.27 -9.06 -9.85
C GLU A 126 13.19 -8.33 -8.50
N VAL A 127 12.54 -7.15 -8.46
CA VAL A 127 12.32 -6.42 -7.19
C VAL A 127 11.45 -7.24 -6.24
N PHE A 128 10.31 -7.77 -6.70
CA PHE A 128 9.45 -8.59 -5.86
C PHE A 128 10.15 -9.85 -5.33
N LYS A 129 10.94 -10.51 -6.18
CA LYS A 129 11.75 -11.66 -5.79
C LYS A 129 12.81 -11.28 -4.76
N ALA A 130 13.48 -10.14 -4.92
CA ALA A 130 14.45 -9.66 -3.97
C ALA A 130 13.81 -9.32 -2.61
N ILE A 131 12.60 -8.74 -2.60
CA ILE A 131 11.83 -8.51 -1.36
C ILE A 131 11.51 -9.86 -0.69
N GLU A 132 11.06 -10.89 -1.43
CA GLU A 132 10.81 -12.22 -0.89
C GLU A 132 12.07 -12.83 -0.24
N ILE A 133 13.22 -12.72 -0.91
CA ILE A 133 14.48 -13.25 -0.40
C ILE A 133 14.94 -12.49 0.85
N THR A 134 14.86 -11.16 0.82
CA THR A 134 15.32 -10.30 1.93
C THR A 134 14.43 -10.46 3.17
N THR A 135 13.11 -10.54 2.99
CA THR A 135 12.15 -10.67 4.10
C THR A 135 11.99 -12.12 4.58
N GLY A 136 12.38 -13.10 3.77
CA GLY A 136 12.10 -14.51 4.02
C GLY A 136 10.61 -14.87 3.94
N LYS A 137 9.75 -13.97 3.41
CA LYS A 137 8.31 -14.15 3.31
C LYS A 137 7.88 -14.27 1.86
N LYS A 138 7.00 -15.24 1.56
CA LYS A 138 6.41 -15.41 0.22
C LYS A 138 5.37 -14.33 -0.03
N ILE A 139 5.52 -13.55 -1.10
CA ILE A 139 4.58 -12.52 -1.50
C ILE A 139 3.42 -13.13 -2.29
N SER A 140 2.23 -13.11 -1.74
CA SER A 140 1.01 -13.60 -2.40
C SER A 140 0.51 -12.62 -3.46
N TYR A 141 0.55 -11.31 -3.18
CA TYR A 141 0.08 -10.28 -4.09
C TYR A 141 1.19 -9.31 -4.46
N LYS A 142 1.41 -9.18 -5.77
CA LYS A 142 2.42 -8.33 -6.40
C LYS A 142 1.68 -7.25 -7.18
N ILE A 143 1.86 -6.00 -6.80
CA ILE A 143 1.14 -4.85 -7.34
C ILE A 143 2.16 -3.84 -7.82
N ALA A 144 1.99 -3.29 -9.03
CA ALA A 144 2.77 -2.18 -9.52
C ALA A 144 1.84 -1.04 -9.94
N VAL A 145 2.20 0.18 -9.54
CA VAL A 145 1.40 1.40 -9.76
C VAL A 145 2.33 2.49 -10.27
N ASP A 146 1.95 3.15 -11.37
CA ASP A 146 2.66 4.29 -11.93
C ASP A 146 1.93 5.63 -11.63
N ASN A 147 2.57 6.76 -11.97
CA ASN A 147 2.02 8.10 -11.71
C ASN A 147 0.63 8.32 -12.30
N ASN A 148 0.36 7.84 -13.52
CA ASN A 148 -0.95 7.99 -14.13
C ASN A 148 -2.00 7.21 -13.36
N GLN A 149 -1.63 6.02 -12.88
CA GLN A 149 -2.50 5.17 -12.07
C GLN A 149 -2.74 5.76 -10.68
N ILE A 150 -1.72 6.39 -10.06
CA ILE A 150 -1.89 7.13 -8.79
C ILE A 150 -2.89 8.29 -9.01
N SER A 151 -2.69 9.09 -10.05
CA SER A 151 -3.59 10.19 -10.41
C SER A 151 -5.02 9.69 -10.60
N ASP A 152 -5.21 8.70 -11.44
CA ASP A 152 -6.53 8.11 -11.73
C ASP A 152 -7.21 7.55 -10.47
N ILE A 153 -6.47 6.85 -9.60
CA ILE A 153 -7.03 6.29 -8.36
C ILE A 153 -7.49 7.39 -7.42
N ILE A 154 -6.68 8.46 -7.27
CA ILE A 154 -7.02 9.59 -6.41
C ILE A 154 -8.28 10.30 -6.94
N ASP A 155 -8.38 10.51 -8.24
CA ASP A 155 -9.58 11.11 -8.84
C ASP A 155 -10.82 10.22 -8.68
N LEU A 156 -10.66 8.91 -8.85
CA LEU A 156 -11.77 7.94 -8.67
C LEU A 156 -12.31 7.89 -7.23
N ILE A 157 -11.46 8.12 -6.23
CA ILE A 157 -11.91 8.23 -4.83
C ILE A 157 -12.37 9.63 -4.46
N GLY A 158 -12.42 10.56 -5.41
CA GLY A 158 -12.89 11.93 -5.22
C GLY A 158 -11.84 12.89 -4.66
N GLY A 159 -10.54 12.54 -4.71
CA GLY A 159 -9.44 13.36 -4.22
C GLY A 159 -9.03 13.07 -2.78
N VAL A 160 -7.95 13.70 -2.33
CA VAL A 160 -7.36 13.51 -0.98
C VAL A 160 -7.19 14.87 -0.29
N ARG A 161 -7.58 14.97 0.96
CA ARG A 161 -7.32 16.14 1.81
C ARG A 161 -5.94 16.02 2.42
N MET A 162 -5.14 17.07 2.25
CA MET A 162 -3.77 17.16 2.73
C MET A 162 -3.61 18.40 3.59
N TYR A 163 -2.64 18.40 4.50
CA TYR A 163 -2.29 19.58 5.28
C TYR A 163 -0.93 20.11 4.87
N ILE A 164 -0.87 21.38 4.48
CA ILE A 164 0.34 22.08 4.06
C ILE A 164 0.79 22.96 5.23
N GLU A 165 1.96 22.67 5.81
CA GLU A 165 2.49 23.41 6.97
C GLU A 165 3.30 24.64 6.56
N GLU A 166 3.92 24.59 5.38
CA GLU A 166 4.66 25.69 4.76
C GLU A 166 4.17 25.90 3.33
N ALA A 167 4.01 27.16 2.92
CA ALA A 167 3.53 27.46 1.57
C ALA A 167 4.45 26.85 0.52
N ILE A 168 3.86 26.14 -0.44
CA ILE A 168 4.55 25.53 -1.58
C ILE A 168 4.35 26.40 -2.80
N ASN A 169 5.45 26.86 -3.43
CA ASN A 169 5.44 27.60 -4.66
C ASN A 169 6.59 27.11 -5.57
N ILE A 170 6.30 26.08 -6.37
CA ILE A 170 7.26 25.50 -7.31
C ILE A 170 6.55 25.28 -8.65
N ASP A 171 7.09 25.84 -9.69
CA ASP A 171 6.57 25.75 -11.06
C ASP A 171 5.04 25.97 -11.12
N ASN A 172 4.28 24.92 -11.45
CA ASN A 172 2.83 24.93 -11.54
C ASN A 172 2.13 24.50 -10.24
N LEU A 173 2.88 24.24 -9.16
CA LEU A 173 2.35 23.80 -7.86
C LEU A 173 2.39 24.97 -6.87
N SER A 174 1.23 25.49 -6.51
CA SER A 174 1.10 26.55 -5.51
C SER A 174 0.03 26.16 -4.48
N PHE A 175 0.44 26.06 -3.22
CA PHE A 175 -0.44 25.81 -2.10
C PHE A 175 -0.09 26.71 -0.93
N ASP A 176 -1.10 27.37 -0.39
CA ASP A 176 -1.00 28.05 0.89
C ASP A 176 -1.01 27.06 2.07
N VAL A 177 -0.57 27.53 3.21
CA VAL A 177 -0.64 26.83 4.49
C VAL A 177 -2.09 26.50 4.87
N GLY A 178 -2.29 25.32 5.48
CA GLY A 178 -3.55 24.79 5.95
C GLY A 178 -4.06 23.60 5.17
N GLU A 179 -5.32 23.23 5.38
CA GLU A 179 -5.97 22.13 4.62
C GLU A 179 -6.04 22.46 3.14
N ARG A 180 -5.70 21.50 2.29
CA ARG A 180 -5.81 21.58 0.84
C ARG A 180 -6.37 20.28 0.27
N PHE A 181 -7.11 20.42 -0.80
CA PHE A 181 -7.70 19.30 -1.50
C PHE A 181 -6.88 18.99 -2.77
N PHE A 182 -6.37 17.77 -2.84
CA PHE A 182 -5.56 17.29 -3.96
C PHE A 182 -6.39 16.40 -4.87
N GLN A 183 -6.47 16.77 -6.13
CA GLN A 183 -6.84 15.88 -7.22
C GLN A 183 -5.58 15.12 -7.70
N GLY A 184 -5.76 14.15 -8.59
CA GLY A 184 -4.71 13.23 -8.96
C GLY A 184 -3.45 13.88 -9.52
N ASP A 185 -3.60 14.88 -10.39
CA ASP A 185 -2.48 15.65 -10.97
C ASP A 185 -1.66 16.37 -9.88
N LYS A 186 -2.33 17.00 -8.93
CA LYS A 186 -1.71 17.70 -7.80
C LYS A 186 -1.05 16.73 -6.83
N ALA A 187 -1.64 15.56 -6.63
CA ALA A 187 -1.06 14.53 -5.79
C ALA A 187 0.24 13.98 -6.39
N VAL A 188 0.28 13.74 -7.70
CA VAL A 188 1.51 13.33 -8.39
C VAL A 188 2.58 14.44 -8.34
N SER A 189 2.19 15.70 -8.57
CA SER A 189 3.11 16.83 -8.44
C SER A 189 3.69 16.94 -7.02
N TYR A 190 2.89 16.65 -5.98
CA TYR A 190 3.33 16.63 -4.60
C TYR A 190 4.37 15.54 -4.32
N LEU A 191 4.32 14.37 -4.98
CA LEU A 191 5.34 13.32 -4.84
C LEU A 191 6.72 13.81 -5.28
N ASN A 192 6.78 14.71 -6.26
CA ASN A 192 8.01 15.28 -6.80
C ASN A 192 8.48 16.52 -6.02
N TYR A 193 7.70 16.99 -5.03
CA TYR A 193 8.06 18.11 -4.19
C TYR A 193 9.01 17.69 -3.07
N LEU A 194 10.30 17.95 -3.27
CA LEU A 194 11.38 17.59 -2.35
C LEU A 194 11.99 18.85 -1.72
N THR A 195 12.11 18.87 -0.41
CA THR A 195 12.63 20.02 0.36
C THR A 195 13.87 19.70 1.18
N ILE A 196 14.15 18.41 1.39
CA ILE A 196 15.18 17.96 2.33
C ILE A 196 16.39 17.50 1.55
N LYS A 197 17.35 18.40 1.36
CA LYS A 197 18.59 18.10 0.63
C LYS A 197 19.34 16.90 1.25
N GLY A 198 19.65 15.92 0.41
CA GLY A 198 20.34 14.69 0.80
C GLY A 198 19.45 13.59 1.39
N TYR A 199 18.11 13.79 1.37
CA TYR A 199 17.12 12.81 1.84
C TYR A 199 15.98 12.60 0.80
N GLU A 200 16.25 12.94 -0.45
CA GLU A 200 15.26 12.97 -1.52
C GLU A 200 14.55 11.63 -1.70
N GLU A 201 15.27 10.52 -1.58
CA GLU A 201 14.69 9.17 -1.72
C GLU A 201 13.72 8.81 -0.58
N ILE A 202 14.06 9.23 0.64
CA ILE A 202 13.21 9.01 1.82
C ILE A 202 12.04 9.98 1.80
N GLU A 203 12.29 11.22 1.39
CA GLU A 203 11.24 12.24 1.33
C GLU A 203 10.14 11.88 0.33
N THR A 204 10.48 11.37 -0.85
CA THR A 204 9.50 10.85 -1.81
C THR A 204 8.63 9.76 -1.19
N LEU A 205 9.23 8.84 -0.43
CA LEU A 205 8.49 7.81 0.28
C LEU A 205 7.54 8.41 1.32
N TYR A 206 7.97 9.42 2.09
CA TYR A 206 7.10 10.14 3.03
C TYR A 206 5.93 10.83 2.34
N ARG A 207 6.14 11.46 1.17
CA ARG A 207 5.06 12.04 0.37
C ARG A 207 4.03 10.99 -0.06
N LEU A 208 4.50 9.80 -0.44
CA LEU A 208 3.64 8.69 -0.80
C LEU A 208 2.88 8.15 0.44
N GLU A 209 3.54 8.04 1.58
CA GLU A 209 2.89 7.71 2.85
C GLU A 209 1.80 8.73 3.21
N ASP A 210 2.07 10.02 3.07
CA ASP A 210 1.11 11.09 3.30
C ASP A 210 -0.16 10.89 2.46
N LEU A 211 -0.01 10.59 1.17
CA LEU A 211 -1.16 10.33 0.28
C LEU A 211 -1.95 9.09 0.71
N ILE A 212 -1.27 7.98 1.00
CA ILE A 212 -1.90 6.72 1.43
C ILE A 212 -2.66 6.93 2.75
N ILE A 213 -1.99 7.51 3.75
CA ILE A 213 -2.58 7.68 5.08
C ILE A 213 -3.74 8.67 5.04
N ASN A 214 -3.60 9.81 4.34
CA ASN A 214 -4.67 10.79 4.24
C ASN A 214 -5.89 10.27 3.45
N ALA A 215 -5.67 9.47 2.40
CA ALA A 215 -6.76 8.77 1.71
C ALA A 215 -7.50 7.81 2.67
N MET A 216 -6.76 7.05 3.49
CA MET A 216 -7.35 6.15 4.48
C MET A 216 -8.07 6.90 5.60
N ILE A 217 -7.52 8.01 6.10
CA ILE A 217 -8.22 8.89 7.06
C ILE A 217 -9.54 9.38 6.45
N GLY A 218 -9.52 9.80 5.19
CA GLY A 218 -10.73 10.19 4.47
C GLY A 218 -11.79 9.08 4.43
N ILE A 219 -11.39 7.84 4.15
CA ILE A 219 -12.30 6.68 4.15
C ILE A 219 -12.82 6.38 5.56
N ILE A 220 -11.98 6.46 6.59
CA ILE A 220 -12.36 6.23 7.99
C ILE A 220 -13.38 7.26 8.46
N GLN A 221 -13.19 8.53 8.11
CA GLN A 221 -14.01 9.64 8.59
C GLN A 221 -15.26 9.91 7.74
N ASN A 222 -15.32 9.43 6.50
CA ASN A 222 -16.40 9.73 5.56
C ASN A 222 -17.14 8.46 5.10
N PRO A 223 -18.36 8.18 5.62
CA PRO A 223 -19.18 7.04 5.21
C PRO A 223 -19.54 7.01 3.72
N GLU A 224 -19.64 8.18 3.07
CA GLU A 224 -19.92 8.27 1.64
C GLU A 224 -18.72 7.78 0.82
N LEU A 225 -17.50 8.19 1.16
CA LEU A 225 -16.26 7.69 0.54
C LEU A 225 -16.12 6.18 0.72
N LYS A 226 -16.45 5.66 1.90
CA LYS A 226 -16.52 4.22 2.15
C LYS A 226 -17.50 3.52 1.22
N SER A 227 -18.67 4.08 1.01
CA SER A 227 -19.68 3.54 0.09
C SER A 227 -19.19 3.55 -1.37
N ILE A 228 -18.56 4.63 -1.81
CA ILE A 228 -17.96 4.77 -3.13
C ILE A 228 -16.90 3.67 -3.35
N MET A 229 -16.00 3.46 -2.41
CA MET A 229 -14.97 2.41 -2.46
C MET A 229 -15.57 1.01 -2.59
N LEU A 230 -16.73 0.76 -2.01
CA LEU A 230 -17.42 -0.54 -2.07
C LEU A 230 -18.23 -0.73 -3.35
N SER A 231 -18.44 0.29 -4.18
CA SER A 231 -19.17 0.18 -5.43
C SER A 231 -18.43 -0.75 -6.41
N LYS A 232 -19.21 -1.45 -7.24
CA LYS A 232 -18.64 -2.37 -8.25
C LYS A 232 -17.83 -1.61 -9.30
N ASP A 233 -18.32 -0.44 -9.69
CA ASP A 233 -17.71 0.36 -10.76
C ASP A 233 -16.36 0.90 -10.35
N ILE A 234 -16.22 1.43 -9.14
CA ILE A 234 -14.95 1.91 -8.61
C ILE A 234 -13.94 0.77 -8.43
N LYS A 235 -14.37 -0.38 -7.89
CA LYS A 235 -13.50 -1.57 -7.78
C LYS A 235 -12.96 -1.99 -9.15
N ASN A 236 -13.83 -2.09 -10.14
CA ASN A 236 -13.42 -2.46 -11.49
C ASN A 236 -12.53 -1.38 -12.12
N ALA A 237 -12.86 -0.12 -11.94
CA ALA A 237 -12.08 1.00 -12.47
C ALA A 237 -10.66 1.04 -11.89
N ILE A 238 -10.49 0.86 -10.58
CA ILE A 238 -9.18 0.81 -9.93
C ILE A 238 -8.41 -0.43 -10.40
N THR A 239 -9.02 -1.61 -10.34
CA THR A 239 -8.32 -2.87 -10.63
C THR A 239 -7.96 -3.04 -12.09
N SER A 240 -8.69 -2.44 -13.02
CA SER A 240 -8.34 -2.45 -14.45
C SER A 240 -7.13 -1.54 -14.77
N ARG A 241 -6.78 -0.61 -13.88
CA ARG A 241 -5.66 0.31 -14.05
C ARG A 241 -4.37 -0.20 -13.48
N ILE A 242 -4.42 -0.94 -12.37
CA ILE A 242 -3.21 -1.44 -11.68
C ILE A 242 -2.69 -2.76 -12.31
N LYS A 243 -1.37 -2.92 -12.35
CA LYS A 243 -0.74 -4.18 -12.75
C LYS A 243 -0.59 -5.07 -11.53
N SER A 244 -1.40 -6.13 -11.43
CA SER A 244 -1.39 -7.02 -10.26
C SER A 244 -1.72 -8.46 -10.63
N ASN A 245 -1.41 -9.40 -9.72
CA ASN A 245 -1.86 -10.79 -9.77
C ASN A 245 -3.10 -11.05 -8.90
N LEU A 246 -3.79 -9.98 -8.46
CA LEU A 246 -5.05 -10.10 -7.70
C LEU A 246 -6.14 -10.72 -8.55
N ARG A 247 -6.84 -11.69 -7.98
CA ARG A 247 -8.01 -12.33 -8.61
C ARG A 247 -9.32 -11.64 -8.20
N PRO A 248 -10.39 -11.72 -9.01
CA PRO A 248 -11.65 -11.05 -8.71
C PRO A 248 -12.22 -11.32 -7.30
N PRO A 249 -12.18 -12.56 -6.75
CA PRO A 249 -12.62 -12.80 -5.37
C PRO A 249 -11.76 -12.09 -4.32
N ASP A 250 -10.42 -12.05 -4.53
CA ASP A 250 -9.49 -11.38 -3.62
C ASP A 250 -9.68 -9.87 -3.64
N ILE A 251 -9.93 -9.29 -4.82
CA ILE A 251 -10.25 -7.87 -4.99
C ILE A 251 -11.46 -7.49 -4.12
N LYS A 252 -12.54 -8.28 -4.19
CA LYS A 252 -13.74 -8.01 -3.39
C LYS A 252 -13.43 -8.01 -1.89
N ILE A 253 -12.64 -8.97 -1.42
CA ILE A 253 -12.28 -9.09 0.00
C ILE A 253 -11.35 -7.95 0.40
N LEU A 254 -10.33 -7.62 -0.41
CA LEU A 254 -9.39 -6.54 -0.16
C LEU A 254 -10.13 -5.18 -0.01
N PHE A 255 -11.02 -4.85 -0.92
CA PHE A 255 -11.80 -3.60 -0.84
C PHE A 255 -12.72 -3.58 0.40
N ASN A 256 -13.26 -4.73 0.80
CA ASN A 256 -14.01 -4.81 2.04
C ASN A 256 -13.12 -4.58 3.27
N ILE A 257 -11.90 -5.11 3.29
CA ILE A 257 -10.93 -4.87 4.36
C ILE A 257 -10.60 -3.37 4.42
N LEU A 258 -10.21 -2.76 3.30
CA LEU A 258 -9.88 -1.33 3.22
C LEU A 258 -11.04 -0.44 3.69
N ALA A 259 -12.26 -0.71 3.23
CA ALA A 259 -13.44 0.05 3.62
C ALA A 259 -13.85 -0.16 5.11
N ASN A 260 -13.44 -1.26 5.74
CA ASN A 260 -13.69 -1.53 7.15
C ASN A 260 -12.49 -1.24 8.05
N CYS A 261 -11.39 -0.73 7.49
CA CYS A 261 -10.30 -0.19 8.30
C CYS A 261 -10.80 0.95 9.19
N ASN A 262 -10.19 1.04 10.36
CA ASN A 262 -10.33 2.15 11.28
C ASN A 262 -8.92 2.60 11.72
N GLU A 263 -8.83 3.56 12.61
CA GLU A 263 -7.56 4.12 13.07
C GLU A 263 -6.62 3.09 13.73
N ARG A 264 -7.14 1.93 14.14
CA ARG A 264 -6.40 0.85 14.82
C ARG A 264 -6.03 -0.31 13.91
N THR A 265 -6.48 -0.33 12.69
CA THR A 265 -6.34 -1.49 11.79
C THR A 265 -5.37 -1.26 10.65
N LEU A 266 -4.84 -0.05 10.53
CA LEU A 266 -3.78 0.29 9.58
C LEU A 266 -2.57 0.85 10.31
N ILE A 267 -1.40 0.24 10.07
CA ILE A 267 -0.10 0.73 10.50
C ILE A 267 0.78 0.94 9.28
N VAL A 268 1.48 2.07 9.25
CA VAL A 268 2.47 2.40 8.23
C VAL A 268 3.80 2.67 8.91
N GLU A 269 4.83 1.93 8.53
CA GLU A 269 6.19 2.05 9.06
C GLU A 269 7.19 2.27 7.94
N SER A 270 8.36 2.81 8.28
CA SER A 270 9.54 2.79 7.42
C SER A 270 10.47 1.68 7.88
N ILE A 271 11.24 1.13 6.94
CA ILE A 271 12.21 0.08 7.25
C ILE A 271 13.30 0.56 8.20
N ASP A 272 13.65 -0.26 9.18
CA ASP A 272 14.86 -0.07 9.99
C ASP A 272 16.10 -0.37 9.15
N ALA A 273 16.83 0.67 8.77
CA ALA A 273 17.98 0.58 7.90
C ALA A 273 19.07 1.56 8.34
N SER A 274 20.32 1.21 8.04
CA SER A 274 21.49 2.08 8.16
C SER A 274 22.04 2.42 6.78
N MET A 275 22.56 3.63 6.59
CA MET A 275 23.19 4.03 5.35
C MET A 275 24.65 3.59 5.34
N ASP A 276 25.08 2.91 4.28
CA ASP A 276 26.47 2.56 4.07
C ASP A 276 27.27 3.71 3.39
N GLU A 277 28.60 3.56 3.25
CA GLU A 277 29.48 4.54 2.63
C GLU A 277 29.15 4.86 1.16
N ARG A 278 28.38 4.00 0.49
CA ARG A 278 27.93 4.15 -0.89
C ARG A 278 26.60 4.88 -1.00
N GLY A 279 25.99 5.28 0.13
CA GLY A 279 24.65 5.85 0.15
C GLY A 279 23.52 4.83 -0.02
N ILE A 280 23.81 3.54 0.14
CA ILE A 280 22.81 2.47 0.09
C ILE A 280 22.25 2.27 1.49
N LEU A 281 20.93 2.33 1.62
CA LEU A 281 20.24 1.96 2.85
C LEU A 281 20.25 0.44 2.97
N THR A 282 20.96 -0.05 3.98
CA THR A 282 21.05 -1.49 4.26
C THR A 282 20.11 -1.84 5.41
N PRO A 283 19.17 -2.79 5.20
CA PRO A 283 18.33 -3.27 6.29
C PRO A 283 19.16 -3.78 7.45
N ILE A 284 18.86 -3.37 8.68
CA ILE A 284 19.55 -3.83 9.88
C ILE A 284 19.13 -5.26 10.17
N LEU A 285 19.90 -6.21 9.62
CA LEU A 285 19.64 -7.65 9.75
C LEU A 285 20.36 -8.28 10.93
N GLU A 286 21.50 -7.69 11.37
CA GLU A 286 22.26 -8.15 12.53
C GLU A 286 21.55 -7.76 13.82
N GLY A 287 21.31 -8.75 14.67
CA GLY A 287 20.49 -8.58 15.87
C GLY A 287 19.01 -8.54 15.61
N SER A 288 18.59 -8.83 14.37
CA SER A 288 17.19 -9.01 13.96
C SER A 288 16.28 -7.78 13.99
N ALA A 289 16.79 -6.54 13.96
CA ALA A 289 15.91 -5.36 13.98
C ALA A 289 14.86 -5.38 12.86
N PHE A 290 15.26 -5.59 11.61
CA PHE A 290 14.33 -5.70 10.49
C PHE A 290 13.42 -6.94 10.57
N ILE A 291 13.98 -8.10 10.92
CA ILE A 291 13.19 -9.33 11.11
C ILE A 291 12.24 -9.16 12.30
N LYS A 292 12.71 -8.51 13.37
CA LYS A 292 11.85 -8.17 14.51
C LYS A 292 10.72 -7.25 14.08
N GLN A 293 11.01 -6.19 13.33
CA GLN A 293 10.00 -5.27 12.80
C GLN A 293 8.92 -6.01 11.98
N ILE A 294 9.32 -6.93 11.08
CA ILE A 294 8.36 -7.76 10.34
C ILE A 294 7.54 -8.63 11.28
N ASN A 295 8.17 -9.25 12.29
CA ASN A 295 7.48 -10.12 13.24
C ASN A 295 6.52 -9.33 14.14
N ASP A 296 6.94 -8.17 14.65
CA ASP A 296 6.11 -7.28 15.46
C ASP A 296 4.90 -6.79 14.65
N LEU A 297 5.11 -6.40 13.38
CA LEU A 297 4.04 -6.02 12.49
C LEU A 297 3.11 -7.20 12.17
N THR A 298 3.66 -8.41 11.97
CA THR A 298 2.86 -9.63 11.77
C THR A 298 2.01 -9.92 13.01
N LEU A 299 2.60 -9.82 14.20
CA LEU A 299 1.89 -10.01 15.46
C LEU A 299 0.77 -8.99 15.62
N TYR A 300 1.05 -7.71 15.35
CA TYR A 300 0.05 -6.64 15.40
C TYR A 300 -1.13 -6.91 14.44
N VAL A 301 -0.84 -7.30 13.20
CA VAL A 301 -1.86 -7.60 12.18
C VAL A 301 -2.71 -8.82 12.59
N GLY A 302 -2.12 -9.83 13.23
CA GLY A 302 -2.79 -11.03 13.75
C GLY A 302 -3.53 -10.87 15.08
N LEU A 303 -3.47 -9.67 15.73
CA LEU A 303 -4.13 -9.47 17.02
C LEU A 303 -5.66 -9.62 16.93
N LYS A 304 -6.21 -10.45 17.82
CA LYS A 304 -7.66 -10.72 17.90
C LYS A 304 -8.45 -9.60 18.57
N THR A 305 -7.79 -8.77 19.38
CA THR A 305 -8.45 -7.68 20.11
C THR A 305 -8.47 -6.40 19.28
N GLN A 306 -9.59 -5.69 19.31
CA GLN A 306 -9.68 -4.31 18.79
C GLN A 306 -9.41 -3.26 19.87
N LYS A 307 -9.09 -3.67 21.10
CA LYS A 307 -8.76 -2.72 22.16
C LYS A 307 -7.41 -2.09 21.86
N SER A 308 -7.31 -0.77 22.02
CA SER A 308 -6.04 -0.08 21.94
C SER A 308 -5.10 -0.56 23.03
N GLU A 309 -3.85 -0.82 22.65
CA GLU A 309 -2.75 -1.01 23.59
C GLU A 309 -1.98 0.29 23.78
N ILE A 310 -2.30 1.35 22.99
CA ILE A 310 -1.69 2.67 23.08
C ILE A 310 -2.40 3.48 24.15
N GLU A 311 -1.64 4.01 25.08
CA GLU A 311 -2.09 4.96 26.10
C GLU A 311 -1.63 6.38 25.75
N ASN A 312 -2.21 7.39 26.40
CA ASN A 312 -1.83 8.79 26.17
C ASN A 312 -0.33 9.02 26.45
N GLU A 313 0.24 8.26 27.38
CA GLU A 313 1.66 8.31 27.76
C GLU A 313 2.60 7.81 26.66
N ASP A 314 2.08 7.11 25.65
CA ASP A 314 2.85 6.66 24.47
C ASP A 314 2.90 7.71 23.37
N ILE A 315 2.26 8.88 23.57
CA ILE A 315 2.10 9.90 22.55
C ILE A 315 2.93 11.12 22.90
N SER A 316 4.00 11.35 22.13
CA SER A 316 4.75 12.60 22.14
C SER A 316 4.07 13.63 21.25
N LEU A 317 3.78 14.80 21.80
CA LEU A 317 2.97 15.84 21.18
C LEU A 317 3.66 17.19 21.22
N ILE A 318 3.70 17.89 20.09
CA ILE A 318 4.03 19.31 20.00
C ILE A 318 2.72 20.11 19.90
N VAL A 319 2.61 21.21 20.63
CA VAL A 319 1.45 22.12 20.57
C VAL A 319 1.87 23.44 19.94
N LEU A 320 1.27 23.79 18.80
CA LEU A 320 1.59 25.00 18.05
C LEU A 320 0.39 25.96 18.01
N ASN A 321 0.65 27.22 18.34
CA ASN A 321 -0.35 28.28 18.33
C ASN A 321 -0.37 28.98 16.97
N ALA A 322 -1.45 28.83 16.24
CA ALA A 322 -1.74 29.56 15.01
C ALA A 322 -2.82 30.64 15.20
N THR A 323 -3.15 30.99 16.46
CA THR A 323 -4.04 32.11 16.79
C THR A 323 -3.24 33.35 17.14
N GLY A 324 -3.88 34.48 17.32
CA GLY A 324 -3.24 35.68 17.87
C GLY A 324 -3.16 35.72 19.40
N ILE A 325 -3.53 34.64 20.12
CA ILE A 325 -3.70 34.63 21.58
C ILE A 325 -2.39 34.22 22.25
N GLY A 326 -1.78 35.14 23.00
CA GLY A 326 -0.54 34.88 23.73
C GLY A 326 -0.66 33.76 24.76
N GLY A 327 0.36 32.87 24.84
CA GLY A 327 0.46 31.79 25.82
C GLY A 327 -0.56 30.65 25.64
N LEU A 328 -1.29 30.58 24.51
CA LEU A 328 -2.31 29.54 24.31
C LEU A 328 -1.67 28.16 24.21
N ALA A 329 -0.58 28.01 23.40
CA ALA A 329 0.09 26.71 23.22
C ALA A 329 0.64 26.16 24.55
N ASP A 330 1.21 27.03 25.41
CA ASP A 330 1.69 26.61 26.73
C ASP A 330 0.55 26.08 27.62
N ARG A 331 -0.55 26.83 27.71
CA ARG A 331 -1.73 26.41 28.50
C ARG A 331 -2.28 25.07 28.03
N ILE A 332 -2.36 24.86 26.71
CA ILE A 332 -2.87 23.62 26.17
C ILE A 332 -1.84 22.49 26.34
N SER A 333 -0.55 22.75 26.18
CA SER A 333 0.51 21.78 26.49
C SER A 333 0.41 21.29 27.94
N ILE A 334 0.25 22.19 28.91
CA ILE A 334 0.03 21.83 30.31
C ILE A 334 -1.23 20.96 30.47
N ARG A 335 -2.34 21.34 29.85
CA ARG A 335 -3.59 20.54 29.88
C ARG A 335 -3.36 19.15 29.32
N MET A 336 -2.67 19.00 28.19
CA MET A 336 -2.39 17.70 27.55
C MET A 336 -1.49 16.82 28.44
N ARG A 337 -0.51 17.41 29.15
CA ARG A 337 0.27 16.68 30.15
C ARG A 337 -0.59 16.13 31.29
N TYR A 338 -1.54 16.92 31.82
CA TYR A 338 -2.49 16.42 32.81
C TYR A 338 -3.40 15.31 32.33
N ARG A 339 -3.56 15.18 30.99
CA ARG A 339 -4.28 14.09 30.35
C ARG A 339 -3.38 12.89 30.00
N GLY A 340 -2.12 12.92 30.43
CA GLY A 340 -1.15 11.85 30.26
C GLY A 340 -0.30 11.93 28.99
N PHE A 341 -0.50 12.89 28.09
CA PHE A 341 0.32 13.02 26.87
C PHE A 341 1.71 13.57 27.20
N LYS A 342 2.74 13.13 26.45
CA LYS A 342 4.07 13.73 26.50
C LYS A 342 4.13 15.02 25.68
N ALA A 343 3.43 16.06 26.16
CA ALA A 343 3.34 17.38 25.51
C ALA A 343 4.39 18.35 26.12
N GLY A 344 5.67 18.07 25.90
CA GLY A 344 6.80 18.87 26.44
C GLY A 344 7.15 20.07 25.57
N GLU A 345 6.86 20.04 24.30
CA GLU A 345 7.20 21.08 23.32
C GLU A 345 5.96 21.90 22.93
N TYR A 346 6.12 23.22 22.89
CA TYR A 346 5.07 24.13 22.43
C TYR A 346 5.70 25.40 21.83
N GLY A 347 4.94 26.08 20.97
CA GLY A 347 5.42 27.29 20.32
C GLY A 347 4.35 27.95 19.44
N ASN A 348 4.81 28.87 18.60
CA ASN A 348 3.95 29.48 17.57
C ASN A 348 4.07 28.71 16.27
N PHE A 349 2.96 28.58 15.57
CA PHE A 349 2.96 28.07 14.21
C PHE A 349 3.49 29.13 13.22
N SER A 350 4.01 28.71 12.09
CA SER A 350 4.61 29.61 11.10
C SER A 350 3.63 30.65 10.55
N LYS A 351 2.33 30.31 10.48
CA LYS A 351 1.25 31.18 10.03
C LYS A 351 0.28 31.46 11.17
N ASN A 352 0.03 32.74 11.46
CA ASN A 352 -0.95 33.19 12.44
C ASN A 352 -2.36 33.32 11.83
N ASN A 353 -3.38 33.38 12.68
CA ASN A 353 -4.78 33.58 12.32
C ASN A 353 -5.35 32.48 11.41
N LEU A 354 -4.92 31.23 11.59
CA LEU A 354 -5.59 30.11 10.96
C LEU A 354 -7.00 29.97 11.54
N SER A 355 -7.98 29.78 10.67
CA SER A 355 -9.38 29.61 11.08
C SER A 355 -9.60 28.30 11.85
N GLU A 356 -8.86 27.25 11.50
CA GLU A 356 -9.15 25.88 11.88
C GLU A 356 -7.96 25.20 12.57
N SER A 357 -8.27 24.49 13.64
CA SER A 357 -7.34 23.62 14.37
C SER A 357 -7.16 22.29 13.65
N ALA A 358 -5.97 21.70 13.74
CA ALA A 358 -5.66 20.43 13.12
C ALA A 358 -4.72 19.57 13.98
N VAL A 359 -4.76 18.26 13.78
CA VAL A 359 -3.80 17.29 14.31
C VAL A 359 -3.03 16.70 13.15
N ILE A 360 -1.69 16.76 13.21
CA ILE A 360 -0.79 16.26 12.17
C ILE A 360 -0.03 15.05 12.71
N ILE A 361 -0.18 13.90 12.04
CA ILE A 361 0.51 12.64 12.37
C ILE A 361 1.88 12.63 11.69
N ARG A 362 2.94 12.23 12.41
CA ARG A 362 4.34 12.24 11.94
C ARG A 362 4.92 10.87 11.57
N ASN A 363 4.42 9.81 12.16
CA ASN A 363 5.07 8.49 12.10
C ASN A 363 4.19 7.36 11.57
N GLY A 364 3.10 7.67 10.87
CA GLY A 364 2.23 6.67 10.27
C GLY A 364 1.29 5.92 11.25
N GLN A 365 1.35 6.21 12.55
CA GLN A 365 0.47 5.63 13.55
C GLN A 365 -0.82 6.44 13.68
N ILE A 366 -1.79 6.12 12.84
CA ILE A 366 -3.05 6.86 12.70
C ILE A 366 -3.80 6.98 14.03
N GLU A 367 -3.83 5.91 14.84
CA GLU A 367 -4.52 5.87 16.13
C GLU A 367 -4.06 6.98 17.07
N LYS A 368 -2.76 7.28 17.13
CA LYS A 368 -2.22 8.34 17.98
C LYS A 368 -2.80 9.73 17.64
N GLY A 369 -2.92 10.02 16.34
CA GLY A 369 -3.55 11.26 15.88
C GLY A 369 -5.03 11.35 16.27
N PHE A 370 -5.77 10.25 16.12
CA PHE A 370 -7.17 10.19 16.51
C PHE A 370 -7.36 10.31 18.04
N MET A 371 -6.43 9.79 18.86
CA MET A 371 -6.47 9.97 20.32
C MET A 371 -6.29 11.44 20.70
N VAL A 372 -5.32 12.14 20.11
CA VAL A 372 -5.14 13.60 20.30
C VAL A 372 -6.38 14.35 19.83
N GLY A 373 -6.91 14.02 18.65
CA GLY A 373 -8.11 14.65 18.09
C GLY A 373 -9.33 14.49 19.02
N ARG A 374 -9.57 13.28 19.54
CA ARG A 374 -10.67 13.03 20.50
C ARG A 374 -10.53 13.84 21.78
N GLU A 375 -9.31 13.91 22.36
CA GLU A 375 -9.08 14.69 23.59
C GLU A 375 -9.30 16.18 23.38
N CYS A 376 -8.95 16.70 22.20
CA CYS A 376 -9.11 18.10 21.83
C CYS A 376 -10.42 18.41 21.10
N ARG A 377 -11.28 17.41 20.83
CA ARG A 377 -12.51 17.50 20.02
C ARG A 377 -12.25 18.04 18.60
N ILE A 378 -11.10 17.69 18.02
CA ILE A 378 -10.68 18.07 16.67
C ILE A 378 -10.82 16.87 15.75
N ASN A 379 -11.61 17.00 14.68
CA ASN A 379 -11.80 15.95 13.68
C ASN A 379 -10.91 16.13 12.43
N ARG A 380 -10.20 17.26 12.34
CA ARG A 380 -9.25 17.55 11.25
C ARG A 380 -7.92 16.89 11.55
N ILE A 381 -7.76 15.67 11.08
CA ILE A 381 -6.59 14.83 11.32
C ILE A 381 -5.95 14.54 9.97
N TYR A 382 -4.63 14.76 9.87
CA TYR A 382 -3.86 14.58 8.64
C TYR A 382 -2.54 13.91 8.93
N ALA A 383 -1.98 13.24 7.94
CA ALA A 383 -0.60 12.78 7.96
C ALA A 383 0.30 13.77 7.20
N LYS A 384 1.42 14.06 7.78
CA LYS A 384 2.58 14.71 7.19
C LYS A 384 3.81 14.04 7.78
N THR A 385 4.19 12.94 7.17
CA THR A 385 5.24 12.04 7.66
C THR A 385 6.59 12.74 7.67
N ASP A 386 7.24 12.74 8.81
CA ASP A 386 8.64 13.09 8.98
C ASP A 386 9.21 12.36 10.20
N ARG A 387 9.79 11.20 9.97
CA ARG A 387 10.30 10.32 11.05
C ARG A 387 11.63 10.78 11.65
N ARG A 388 12.21 11.86 11.14
CA ARG A 388 13.36 12.54 11.78
C ARG A 388 12.92 13.29 13.03
N LEU A 389 11.64 13.68 13.07
CA LEU A 389 11.02 14.30 14.24
C LEU A 389 10.65 13.21 15.25
N LEU A 390 11.06 13.40 16.50
CA LEU A 390 10.80 12.41 17.57
C LEU A 390 9.38 12.41 18.10
N ASN A 391 8.57 13.39 17.70
CA ASN A 391 7.17 13.49 18.12
C ASN A 391 6.25 12.64 17.22
N ASN A 392 5.18 12.10 17.84
CA ASN A 392 4.18 11.32 17.11
C ASN A 392 3.16 12.20 16.41
N ALA A 393 2.81 13.34 17.03
CA ALA A 393 1.81 14.25 16.51
C ALA A 393 2.13 15.72 16.81
N VAL A 394 1.55 16.60 16.00
CA VAL A 394 1.53 18.06 16.23
C VAL A 394 0.08 18.50 16.32
N LEU A 395 -0.25 19.23 17.37
CA LEU A 395 -1.54 19.89 17.54
C LEU A 395 -1.39 21.36 17.14
N ILE A 396 -2.05 21.77 16.06
CA ILE A 396 -2.09 23.16 15.58
C ILE A 396 -3.42 23.78 16.08
N LEU A 397 -3.31 24.84 16.84
CA LEU A 397 -4.46 25.55 17.42
C LEU A 397 -4.87 26.70 16.51
N GLY A 398 -6.02 26.58 15.86
CA GLY A 398 -6.68 27.63 15.09
C GLY A 398 -7.67 28.46 15.93
N ASN A 399 -8.28 29.45 15.30
CA ASN A 399 -9.24 30.35 15.99
C ASN A 399 -10.52 29.64 16.45
N ASP A 400 -10.87 28.50 15.83
CA ASP A 400 -12.01 27.65 16.21
C ASP A 400 -11.79 26.87 17.52
N TYR A 401 -10.56 26.82 18.04
CA TYR A 401 -10.25 26.00 19.21
C TYR A 401 -11.14 26.28 20.40
N TYR A 402 -11.47 27.55 20.68
CA TYR A 402 -12.37 27.91 21.79
C TYR A 402 -13.82 27.52 21.54
N GLU A 403 -14.28 27.49 20.32
CA GLU A 403 -15.64 27.06 19.98
C GLU A 403 -15.78 25.53 20.13
N ILE A 404 -14.74 24.78 19.72
CA ILE A 404 -14.71 23.32 19.80
C ILE A 404 -14.62 22.81 21.24
N THR A 405 -13.96 23.56 22.15
CA THR A 405 -13.67 23.11 23.52
C THR A 405 -14.70 23.59 24.57
N ARG A 406 -15.67 24.40 24.17
CA ARG A 406 -16.85 24.74 24.97
C ARG A 406 -17.88 23.59 24.90
#